data_2cac79b8b1475f055342481079c443d4
#
_entry.id   2cac79b8b1475f055342481079c443d4
#
_cell.length_a   1.000
_cell.length_b   1.000
_cell.length_c   1.000
_cell.angle_alpha   90.00
_cell.angle_beta   90.00
_cell.angle_gamma   90.00
#
_symmetry.space_group_name_H-M   'P 1'
#
loop_
_entity.id
_entity.type
_entity.pdbx_description
1 polymer ?
#
loop_
_entity_poly.entity_id
_entity_poly.type
_entity_poly.pdbx_seq_one_letter_code
_entity_poly.pdbx_strand_id
1 'polypeptide(L)'
;MCIRDRAGYDLVKNIKPFVEKTLRPEILSSLGSFAALSKIPTHISNPVLVTCTDGVGTKVEIAKMLNNYSTIGIDLVAMSVNDLIVCGAEPLVFLDYYVTDKLNVKTATDVIKGIAKGCELAKCSLAGGETAEHPGTFPDDSIDLAGFCMGVVDENEIIGHEGPKVDDVLIGIESSGFHSNGYSLIRKIIKDLKTVSYTHLTLPTKEE
;
A
#
# COMPACT_ATOMS: atom_id res chain seq x y z
N MET A 1 17.74 3.29 13.51
CA MET A 1 17.00 4.11 12.55
C MET A 1 18.00 5.00 11.83
N CYS A 2 18.14 4.83 10.51
CA CYS A 2 19.11 5.58 9.70
C CYS A 2 18.45 6.77 9.00
N ILE A 3 17.70 7.57 9.75
CA ILE A 3 17.10 8.81 9.25
C ILE A 3 17.73 9.96 10.02
N ARG A 4 17.94 11.08 9.34
CA ARG A 4 18.33 12.32 10.02
C ARG A 4 17.24 12.69 11.01
N ASP A 5 17.55 12.72 12.30
CA ASP A 5 16.57 12.83 13.39
C ASP A 5 15.49 13.89 13.18
N ARG A 6 15.89 15.08 12.69
CA ARG A 6 14.96 16.18 12.43
C ARG A 6 13.98 15.87 11.27
N ALA A 7 14.47 15.31 10.16
CA ALA A 7 13.61 14.97 9.01
C ALA A 7 12.62 13.86 9.36
N GLY A 8 13.07 12.84 10.11
CA GLY A 8 12.21 11.78 10.62
C GLY A 8 11.13 12.32 11.56
N TYR A 9 11.49 13.20 12.48
CA TYR A 9 10.53 13.85 13.38
C TYR A 9 9.48 14.67 12.62
N ASP A 10 9.92 15.49 11.65
CA ASP A 10 9.01 16.30 10.82
C ASP A 10 8.06 15.42 10.01
N LEU A 11 8.55 14.28 9.45
CA LEU A 11 7.72 13.32 8.75
C LEU A 11 6.62 12.76 9.67
N VAL A 12 7.00 12.20 10.83
CA VAL A 12 6.04 11.62 11.79
C VAL A 12 4.97 12.64 12.19
N LYS A 13 5.38 13.90 12.46
CA LYS A 13 4.45 14.97 12.77
C LYS A 13 3.45 15.23 11.63
N ASN A 14 3.92 15.22 10.39
CA ASN A 14 3.09 15.50 9.22
C ASN A 14 2.10 14.37 8.91
N ILE A 15 2.50 13.10 9.10
CA ILE A 15 1.64 11.95 8.75
C ILE A 15 0.63 11.59 9.85
N LYS A 16 0.91 11.93 11.11
CA LYS A 16 0.09 11.55 12.25
C LYS A 16 -1.42 11.79 12.06
N PRO A 17 -1.89 12.96 11.57
CA PRO A 17 -3.31 13.21 11.39
C PRO A 17 -3.99 12.30 10.36
N PHE A 18 -3.23 11.77 9.39
CA PHE A 18 -3.75 10.85 8.37
C PHE A 18 -3.79 9.42 8.90
N VAL A 19 -2.75 8.99 9.61
CA VAL A 19 -2.68 7.67 10.25
C VAL A 19 -3.82 7.52 11.26
N GLU A 20 -4.04 8.50 12.13
CA GLU A 20 -5.08 8.46 13.15
C GLU A 20 -6.50 8.28 12.59
N LYS A 21 -6.78 8.74 11.37
CA LYS A 21 -8.07 8.55 10.71
C LYS A 21 -8.34 7.10 10.29
N THR A 22 -7.29 6.31 10.11
CA THR A 22 -7.43 4.91 9.68
C THR A 22 -7.67 3.95 10.85
N LEU A 23 -7.48 4.40 12.09
CA LEU A 23 -7.47 3.52 13.25
C LEU A 23 -8.83 2.89 13.51
N ARG A 24 -8.85 1.57 13.51
CA ARG A 24 -10.00 0.74 13.91
C ARG A 24 -10.04 0.61 15.45
N PRO A 25 -11.20 0.26 16.03
CA PRO A 25 -11.33 0.05 17.48
C PRO A 25 -10.43 -1.05 18.05
N GLU A 26 -10.01 -2.00 17.19
CA GLU A 26 -9.13 -3.11 17.58
C GLU A 26 -7.70 -2.66 17.85
N ILE A 27 -7.27 -1.49 17.33
CA ILE A 27 -5.89 -1.02 17.50
C ILE A 27 -5.69 -0.40 18.89
N LEU A 28 -4.71 -0.94 19.63
CA LEU A 28 -4.38 -0.53 20.99
C LEU A 28 -3.11 0.32 21.08
N SER A 29 -2.29 0.30 20.04
CA SER A 29 -1.05 1.08 19.96
C SER A 29 -1.28 2.45 19.33
N SER A 30 -0.34 3.37 19.54
CA SER A 30 -0.27 4.66 18.85
C SER A 30 0.87 4.71 17.86
N LEU A 31 0.83 5.64 16.92
CA LEU A 31 1.95 5.91 16.02
C LEU A 31 3.22 6.26 16.83
N GLY A 32 4.34 5.60 16.50
CA GLY A 32 5.61 5.76 17.21
C GLY A 32 5.88 4.69 18.27
N SER A 33 4.95 3.75 18.51
CA SER A 33 5.21 2.54 19.29
C SER A 33 6.17 1.61 18.55
N PHE A 34 6.94 0.78 19.28
CA PHE A 34 7.86 -0.21 18.67
C PHE A 34 7.12 -1.31 17.89
N ALA A 35 5.90 -1.61 18.26
CA ALA A 35 5.05 -2.59 17.59
C ALA A 35 3.60 -2.13 17.59
N ALA A 36 2.87 -2.54 16.56
CA ALA A 36 1.42 -2.39 16.51
C ALA A 36 0.77 -3.47 17.37
N LEU A 37 -0.17 -3.07 18.22
CA LEU A 37 -0.97 -3.97 19.03
C LEU A 37 -2.41 -3.94 18.51
N SER A 38 -2.94 -5.09 18.13
CA SER A 38 -4.31 -5.23 17.66
C SER A 38 -5.02 -6.38 18.36
N LYS A 39 -6.28 -6.15 18.74
CA LYS A 39 -7.17 -7.23 19.13
C LYS A 39 -7.68 -7.98 17.91
N ILE A 40 -7.99 -9.24 18.06
CA ILE A 40 -8.80 -9.97 17.09
C ILE A 40 -10.25 -9.48 17.20
N PRO A 41 -10.94 -9.18 16.09
CA PRO A 41 -12.36 -8.81 16.10
C PRO A 41 -13.24 -9.87 16.76
N THR A 42 -14.12 -9.48 17.65
CA THR A 42 -14.93 -10.40 18.46
C THR A 42 -16.10 -11.04 17.69
N HIS A 43 -16.41 -10.53 16.50
CA HIS A 43 -17.45 -11.09 15.64
C HIS A 43 -17.00 -12.35 14.86
N ILE A 44 -15.71 -12.65 14.87
CA ILE A 44 -15.13 -13.84 14.22
C ILE A 44 -14.93 -14.91 15.28
N SER A 45 -15.63 -16.05 15.14
CA SER A 45 -15.69 -17.09 16.18
C SER A 45 -14.44 -17.96 16.21
N ASN A 46 -13.96 -18.38 15.04
CA ASN A 46 -12.75 -19.18 14.87
C ASN A 46 -11.72 -18.43 14.02
N PRO A 47 -11.04 -17.41 14.57
CA PRO A 47 -10.22 -16.50 13.78
C PRO A 47 -8.95 -17.19 13.27
N VAL A 48 -8.74 -17.08 11.95
CA VAL A 48 -7.50 -17.44 11.25
C VAL A 48 -6.87 -16.14 10.73
N LEU A 49 -5.58 -15.95 11.05
CA LEU A 49 -4.82 -14.81 10.54
C LEU A 49 -4.37 -15.07 9.10
N VAL A 50 -4.63 -14.12 8.21
CA VAL A 50 -4.14 -14.10 6.84
C VAL A 50 -3.14 -12.97 6.72
N THR A 51 -1.95 -13.25 6.22
CA THR A 51 -0.86 -12.27 6.11
C THR A 51 -0.27 -12.30 4.72
N CYS A 52 0.05 -11.13 4.20
CA CYS A 52 0.75 -10.98 2.92
C CYS A 52 1.75 -9.83 2.97
N THR A 53 2.62 -9.79 1.99
CA THR A 53 3.51 -8.66 1.72
C THR A 53 3.65 -8.50 0.22
N ASP A 54 3.62 -7.27 -0.26
CA ASP A 54 3.85 -6.93 -1.65
C ASP A 54 4.59 -5.59 -1.78
N GLY A 55 5.29 -5.40 -2.88
CA GLY A 55 5.99 -4.17 -3.22
C GLY A 55 5.31 -3.45 -4.38
N VAL A 56 5.30 -2.12 -4.37
CA VAL A 56 4.71 -1.33 -5.46
C VAL A 56 5.43 -1.52 -6.79
N GLY A 57 6.67 -1.99 -6.75
CA GLY A 57 7.48 -2.32 -7.91
C GLY A 57 7.81 -1.12 -8.79
N THR A 58 8.04 -1.38 -10.09
CA THR A 58 8.54 -0.36 -11.01
C THR A 58 7.54 0.74 -11.38
N LYS A 59 6.30 0.67 -10.90
CA LYS A 59 5.31 1.75 -10.99
C LYS A 59 5.80 3.03 -10.34
N VAL A 60 6.60 2.93 -9.30
CA VAL A 60 7.19 4.08 -8.60
C VAL A 60 8.01 4.97 -9.53
N GLU A 61 8.63 4.40 -10.56
CA GLU A 61 9.38 5.18 -11.55
C GLU A 61 8.47 6.11 -12.38
N ILE A 62 7.22 5.72 -12.62
CA ILE A 62 6.24 6.59 -13.29
C ILE A 62 5.86 7.74 -12.35
N ALA A 63 5.63 7.47 -11.08
CA ALA A 63 5.37 8.50 -10.08
C ALA A 63 6.53 9.52 -10.01
N LYS A 64 7.78 9.04 -10.05
CA LYS A 64 8.99 9.85 -10.10
C LYS A 64 9.04 10.72 -11.39
N MET A 65 8.79 10.13 -12.55
CA MET A 65 8.79 10.85 -13.84
C MET A 65 7.74 11.98 -13.87
N LEU A 66 6.59 11.76 -13.26
CA LEU A 66 5.50 12.73 -13.17
C LEU A 66 5.64 13.69 -11.99
N ASN A 67 6.61 13.45 -11.09
CA ASN A 67 6.74 14.13 -9.80
C ASN A 67 5.41 14.16 -9.03
N ASN A 68 4.65 13.05 -9.09
CA ASN A 68 3.36 12.90 -8.44
C ASN A 68 3.31 11.56 -7.67
N TYR A 69 3.31 11.65 -6.37
CA TYR A 69 3.34 10.51 -5.46
C TYR A 69 2.02 10.31 -4.69
N SER A 70 0.99 11.09 -5.00
CA SER A 70 -0.25 11.13 -4.20
C SER A 70 -1.08 9.86 -4.27
N THR A 71 -0.96 9.07 -5.34
CA THR A 71 -1.77 7.86 -5.56
C THR A 71 -1.00 6.55 -5.36
N ILE A 72 0.35 6.59 -5.40
CA ILE A 72 1.17 5.37 -5.33
C ILE A 72 0.96 4.58 -4.03
N GLY A 73 0.64 5.29 -2.93
CA GLY A 73 0.31 4.66 -1.65
C GLY A 73 -1.03 3.92 -1.67
N ILE A 74 -2.01 4.41 -2.44
CA ILE A 74 -3.30 3.71 -2.63
C ILE A 74 -3.05 2.38 -3.35
N ASP A 75 -2.23 2.41 -4.41
CA ASP A 75 -1.85 1.21 -5.15
C ASP A 75 -1.17 0.17 -4.25
N LEU A 76 -0.24 0.60 -3.39
CA LEU A 76 0.45 -0.29 -2.46
C LEU A 76 -0.52 -1.02 -1.52
N VAL A 77 -1.48 -0.29 -0.94
CA VAL A 77 -2.50 -0.88 -0.07
C VAL A 77 -3.39 -1.83 -0.86
N ALA A 78 -3.85 -1.42 -2.05
CA ALA A 78 -4.73 -2.24 -2.88
C ALA A 78 -4.09 -3.58 -3.26
N MET A 79 -2.79 -3.59 -3.61
CA MET A 79 -2.07 -4.82 -3.93
C MET A 79 -2.10 -5.82 -2.77
N SER A 80 -1.72 -5.36 -1.58
CA SER A 80 -1.70 -6.22 -0.39
C SER A 80 -3.10 -6.64 0.08
N VAL A 81 -4.07 -5.72 0.07
CA VAL A 81 -5.44 -6.02 0.50
C VAL A 81 -6.12 -7.02 -0.43
N ASN A 82 -5.85 -6.95 -1.74
CA ASN A 82 -6.40 -7.91 -2.69
C ASN A 82 -5.96 -9.35 -2.37
N ASP A 83 -4.73 -9.55 -1.91
CA ASP A 83 -4.25 -10.87 -1.49
C ASP A 83 -4.98 -11.42 -0.26
N LEU A 84 -5.44 -10.54 0.63
CA LEU A 84 -6.25 -10.96 1.79
C LEU A 84 -7.68 -11.31 1.39
N ILE A 85 -8.33 -10.47 0.58
CA ILE A 85 -9.75 -10.68 0.26
C ILE A 85 -10.00 -11.90 -0.63
N VAL A 86 -9.04 -12.33 -1.45
CA VAL A 86 -9.17 -13.58 -2.21
C VAL A 86 -9.21 -14.82 -1.33
N CYS A 87 -8.71 -14.71 -0.08
CA CYS A 87 -8.83 -15.75 0.95
C CYS A 87 -10.11 -15.59 1.79
N GLY A 88 -10.94 -14.56 1.55
CA GLY A 88 -12.11 -14.25 2.38
C GLY A 88 -11.81 -13.43 3.63
N ALA A 89 -10.57 -12.95 3.80
CA ALA A 89 -10.16 -12.24 5.01
C ALA A 89 -10.61 -10.78 5.03
N GLU A 90 -11.07 -10.33 6.20
CA GLU A 90 -11.28 -8.93 6.51
C GLU A 90 -9.92 -8.27 6.81
N PRO A 91 -9.51 -7.21 6.08
CA PRO A 91 -8.27 -6.50 6.37
C PRO A 91 -8.32 -5.81 7.73
N LEU A 92 -7.25 -5.93 8.53
CA LEU A 92 -7.20 -5.41 9.89
C LEU A 92 -6.07 -4.39 10.08
N VAL A 93 -4.84 -4.78 9.73
CA VAL A 93 -3.62 -4.01 9.96
C VAL A 93 -2.84 -3.88 8.66
N PHE A 94 -2.34 -2.69 8.39
CA PHE A 94 -1.37 -2.41 7.35
C PHE A 94 -0.11 -1.79 7.96
N LEU A 95 1.05 -2.22 7.49
CA LEU A 95 2.35 -1.65 7.81
C LEU A 95 3.06 -1.32 6.50
N ASP A 96 3.73 -0.19 6.43
CA ASP A 96 4.53 0.21 5.27
C ASP A 96 6.02 0.13 5.53
N TYR A 97 6.80 -0.09 4.48
CA TYR A 97 8.23 0.07 4.46
C TYR A 97 8.62 1.03 3.34
N TYR A 98 9.01 2.23 3.71
CA TYR A 98 9.48 3.27 2.81
C TYR A 98 11.01 3.38 2.89
N VAL A 99 11.69 3.17 1.76
CA VAL A 99 13.14 3.29 1.65
C VAL A 99 13.51 4.33 0.60
N THR A 100 14.53 5.12 0.90
CA THR A 100 15.07 6.13 -0.02
C THR A 100 16.59 6.29 0.20
N ASP A 101 17.28 6.90 -0.75
CA ASP A 101 18.67 7.34 -0.58
C ASP A 101 18.76 8.46 0.46
N LYS A 102 17.89 9.48 0.33
CA LYS A 102 17.81 10.64 1.21
C LYS A 102 16.36 11.07 1.38
N LEU A 103 15.90 11.16 2.61
CA LEU A 103 14.52 11.47 2.94
C LEU A 103 14.13 12.88 2.48
N ASN A 104 13.19 12.94 1.53
CA ASN A 104 12.42 14.12 1.19
C ASN A 104 11.09 14.05 1.96
N VAL A 105 10.96 14.90 2.98
CA VAL A 105 9.80 14.89 3.88
C VAL A 105 8.48 15.13 3.13
N LYS A 106 8.48 15.99 2.09
CA LYS A 106 7.28 16.26 1.30
C LYS A 106 6.86 15.02 0.52
N THR A 107 7.77 14.41 -0.24
CA THR A 107 7.51 13.19 -1.03
C THR A 107 7.02 12.06 -0.13
N ALA A 108 7.71 11.78 0.98
CA ALA A 108 7.31 10.76 1.92
C ALA A 108 5.93 11.04 2.54
N THR A 109 5.64 12.31 2.87
CA THR A 109 4.32 12.69 3.37
C THR A 109 3.23 12.42 2.33
N ASP A 110 3.46 12.75 1.06
CA ASP A 110 2.48 12.53 -0.02
C ASP A 110 2.25 11.03 -0.25
N VAL A 111 3.29 10.19 -0.21
CA VAL A 111 3.17 8.73 -0.28
C VAL A 111 2.34 8.18 0.88
N ILE A 112 2.68 8.54 2.12
CA ILE A 112 2.00 8.00 3.31
C ILE A 112 0.56 8.50 3.41
N LYS A 113 0.25 9.70 2.92
CA LYS A 113 -1.15 10.13 2.73
C LYS A 113 -1.92 9.20 1.79
N GLY A 114 -1.29 8.81 0.68
CA GLY A 114 -1.86 7.83 -0.24
C GLY A 114 -2.09 6.48 0.42
N ILE A 115 -1.13 5.99 1.23
CA ILE A 115 -1.28 4.75 2.01
C ILE A 115 -2.45 4.88 3.00
N ALA A 116 -2.51 5.96 3.77
CA ALA A 116 -3.62 6.19 4.70
C ALA A 116 -4.97 6.21 3.97
N LYS A 117 -5.04 6.87 2.80
CA LYS A 117 -6.25 6.87 1.98
C LYS A 117 -6.64 5.48 1.49
N GLY A 118 -5.67 4.67 1.05
CA GLY A 118 -5.89 3.26 0.70
C GLY A 118 -6.41 2.46 1.89
N CYS A 119 -5.85 2.65 3.08
CA CYS A 119 -6.30 2.01 4.32
C CYS A 119 -7.73 2.42 4.70
N GLU A 120 -8.10 3.71 4.55
CA GLU A 120 -9.48 4.17 4.75
C GLU A 120 -10.45 3.44 3.80
N LEU A 121 -10.11 3.34 2.51
CA LEU A 121 -10.92 2.64 1.50
C LEU A 121 -11.06 1.15 1.80
N ALA A 122 -9.97 0.51 2.22
CA ALA A 122 -9.93 -0.89 2.57
C ALA A 122 -10.47 -1.20 3.98
N LYS A 123 -10.81 -0.17 4.76
CA LYS A 123 -11.26 -0.28 6.16
C LYS A 123 -10.25 -1.02 7.06
N CYS A 124 -8.96 -0.87 6.79
CA CYS A 124 -7.88 -1.37 7.65
C CYS A 124 -7.11 -0.21 8.28
N SER A 125 -6.33 -0.49 9.31
CA SER A 125 -5.56 0.52 10.02
C SER A 125 -4.13 0.58 9.55
N LEU A 126 -3.63 1.76 9.16
CA LEU A 126 -2.20 2.01 9.07
C LEU A 126 -1.65 2.09 10.50
N ALA A 127 -1.20 0.95 11.02
CA ALA A 127 -0.87 0.81 12.44
C ALA A 127 0.60 1.08 12.77
N GLY A 128 1.44 1.23 11.74
CA GLY A 128 2.87 1.49 11.86
C GLY A 128 3.57 1.31 10.53
N GLY A 129 4.88 1.31 10.57
CA GLY A 129 5.73 1.14 9.41
C GLY A 129 7.18 1.49 9.73
N GLU A 130 8.03 1.51 8.71
CA GLU A 130 9.42 1.90 8.82
C GLU A 130 9.79 2.84 7.66
N THR A 131 10.53 3.89 7.98
CA THR A 131 11.10 4.79 6.99
C THR A 131 12.62 4.77 7.15
N ALA A 132 13.35 4.39 6.09
CA ALA A 132 14.78 4.23 6.12
C ALA A 132 15.51 5.06 5.05
N GLU A 133 16.65 5.62 5.40
CA GLU A 133 17.62 6.19 4.46
C GLU A 133 18.75 5.18 4.21
N HIS A 134 19.02 4.86 2.93
CA HIS A 134 20.09 3.98 2.51
C HIS A 134 21.07 4.71 1.55
N PRO A 135 21.80 5.71 2.04
CA PRO A 135 22.68 6.49 1.19
C PRO A 135 23.79 5.61 0.58
N GLY A 136 24.00 5.76 -0.72
CA GLY A 136 24.99 4.98 -1.48
C GLY A 136 24.55 3.55 -1.86
N THR A 137 23.38 3.10 -1.41
CA THR A 137 22.80 1.80 -1.80
C THR A 137 21.79 2.00 -2.93
N PHE A 138 21.00 3.05 -2.85
CA PHE A 138 20.05 3.45 -3.90
C PHE A 138 20.63 4.57 -4.76
N PRO A 139 20.25 4.63 -6.06
CA PRO A 139 20.50 5.82 -6.87
C PRO A 139 19.84 7.06 -6.25
N ASP A 140 20.40 8.23 -6.54
CA ASP A 140 19.87 9.50 -6.05
C ASP A 140 18.38 9.67 -6.40
N ASP A 141 17.62 10.19 -5.44
CA ASP A 141 16.17 10.39 -5.53
C ASP A 141 15.34 9.10 -5.81
N SER A 142 15.90 7.93 -5.54
CA SER A 142 15.15 6.67 -5.65
C SER A 142 14.36 6.41 -4.38
N ILE A 143 13.20 5.81 -4.54
CA ILE A 143 12.37 5.29 -3.45
C ILE A 143 11.94 3.86 -3.76
N ASP A 144 11.77 3.06 -2.74
CA ASP A 144 11.09 1.77 -2.81
C ASP A 144 10.03 1.67 -1.72
N LEU A 145 8.95 0.97 -2.03
CA LEU A 145 7.77 0.86 -1.17
C LEU A 145 7.33 -0.59 -1.09
N ALA A 146 7.22 -1.10 0.13
CA ALA A 146 6.60 -2.38 0.41
C ALA A 146 5.48 -2.24 1.45
N GLY A 147 4.47 -3.08 1.32
CA GLY A 147 3.35 -3.19 2.24
C GLY A 147 3.32 -4.55 2.90
N PHE A 148 2.92 -4.58 4.15
CA PHE A 148 2.63 -5.79 4.92
C PHE A 148 1.21 -5.66 5.42
N CYS A 149 0.36 -6.60 5.05
CA CYS A 149 -1.03 -6.56 5.45
C CYS A 149 -1.39 -7.82 6.26
N MET A 150 -2.19 -7.61 7.28
CA MET A 150 -2.74 -8.69 8.09
C MET A 150 -4.25 -8.51 8.17
N GLY A 151 -4.95 -9.60 7.90
CA GLY A 151 -6.40 -9.70 8.03
C GLY A 151 -6.78 -10.91 8.83
N VAL A 152 -8.07 -11.13 8.98
CA VAL A 152 -8.65 -12.22 9.75
C VAL A 152 -9.87 -12.76 9.02
N VAL A 153 -10.06 -14.08 9.08
CA VAL A 153 -11.21 -14.79 8.51
C VAL A 153 -11.67 -15.85 9.49
N ASP A 154 -12.96 -16.18 9.52
CA ASP A 154 -13.41 -17.39 10.23
C ASP A 154 -12.92 -18.62 9.48
N GLU A 155 -12.43 -19.63 10.20
CA GLU A 155 -11.89 -20.87 9.63
C GLU A 155 -12.86 -21.52 8.63
N ASN A 156 -14.17 -21.44 8.92
CA ASN A 156 -15.21 -22.00 8.08
C ASN A 156 -15.56 -21.14 6.85
N GLU A 157 -15.04 -19.91 6.77
CA GLU A 157 -15.33 -18.95 5.69
C GLU A 157 -14.12 -18.74 4.76
N ILE A 158 -13.04 -19.51 4.93
CA ILE A 158 -11.86 -19.41 4.07
C ILE A 158 -12.24 -19.78 2.64
N ILE A 159 -11.99 -18.85 1.71
CA ILE A 159 -12.24 -19.05 0.28
C ILE A 159 -11.09 -19.83 -0.36
N GLY A 160 -11.40 -20.71 -1.31
CA GLY A 160 -10.43 -21.40 -2.16
C GLY A 160 -10.07 -22.82 -1.75
N HIS A 161 -10.53 -23.32 -0.61
CA HIS A 161 -10.25 -24.69 -0.17
C HIS A 161 -10.77 -25.76 -1.13
N GLU A 162 -11.96 -25.55 -1.73
CA GLU A 162 -12.58 -26.55 -2.60
C GLU A 162 -12.17 -26.40 -4.07
N GLY A 163 -11.61 -25.25 -4.46
CA GLY A 163 -11.31 -24.89 -5.83
C GLY A 163 -12.55 -24.73 -6.73
N PRO A 164 -12.37 -24.30 -7.99
CA PRO A 164 -13.47 -24.14 -8.93
C PRO A 164 -14.02 -25.49 -9.38
N LYS A 165 -15.33 -25.55 -9.64
CA LYS A 165 -16.07 -26.75 -10.07
C LYS A 165 -16.64 -26.54 -11.48
N VAL A 166 -17.00 -27.66 -12.14
CA VAL A 166 -17.73 -27.60 -13.40
C VAL A 166 -19.11 -26.94 -13.13
N ASP A 167 -19.52 -26.07 -14.05
CA ASP A 167 -20.74 -25.25 -13.98
C ASP A 167 -20.65 -24.00 -13.06
N ASP A 168 -19.49 -23.69 -12.48
CA ASP A 168 -19.27 -22.42 -11.82
C ASP A 168 -19.34 -21.25 -12.82
N VAL A 169 -19.95 -20.13 -12.38
CA VAL A 169 -20.08 -18.93 -13.19
C VAL A 169 -18.84 -18.06 -13.05
N LEU A 170 -18.22 -17.70 -14.18
CA LEU A 170 -17.11 -16.74 -14.21
C LEU A 170 -17.68 -15.32 -14.27
N ILE A 171 -17.31 -14.49 -13.30
CA ILE A 171 -17.69 -13.08 -13.26
C ILE A 171 -16.46 -12.24 -13.63
N GLY A 172 -16.59 -11.41 -14.68
CA GLY A 172 -15.59 -10.44 -15.09
C GLY A 172 -15.92 -9.05 -14.54
N ILE A 173 -14.91 -8.37 -14.02
CA ILE A 173 -14.99 -6.97 -13.62
C ILE A 173 -14.19 -6.15 -14.63
N GLU A 174 -14.82 -5.10 -15.20
CA GLU A 174 -14.14 -4.22 -16.15
C GLU A 174 -12.97 -3.49 -15.47
N SER A 175 -11.82 -3.45 -16.17
CA SER A 175 -10.66 -2.71 -15.68
C SER A 175 -10.81 -1.21 -15.98
N SER A 176 -10.49 -0.36 -15.01
CA SER A 176 -10.45 1.10 -15.18
C SER A 176 -9.16 1.60 -15.83
N GLY A 177 -8.23 0.72 -16.17
CA GLY A 177 -6.94 1.05 -16.78
C GLY A 177 -5.82 0.11 -16.31
N PHE A 178 -4.58 0.62 -16.29
CA PHE A 178 -3.43 -0.11 -15.75
C PHE A 178 -3.46 -0.04 -14.22
N HIS A 179 -3.47 -1.19 -13.54
CA HIS A 179 -3.50 -1.24 -12.09
C HIS A 179 -2.11 -1.50 -11.49
N SER A 180 -1.89 -2.69 -10.93
CA SER A 180 -0.70 -2.99 -10.13
C SER A 180 0.50 -3.41 -10.95
N ASN A 181 0.31 -4.27 -11.97
CA ASN A 181 1.39 -5.00 -12.63
C ASN A 181 1.64 -4.52 -14.08
N GLY A 182 2.75 -5.01 -14.68
CA GLY A 182 3.08 -4.73 -16.07
C GLY A 182 3.84 -3.43 -16.32
N TYR A 183 4.22 -2.68 -15.29
CA TYR A 183 4.84 -1.36 -15.43
C TYR A 183 6.24 -1.37 -16.04
N SER A 184 6.97 -2.45 -15.98
CA SER A 184 8.24 -2.61 -16.74
C SER A 184 7.99 -2.54 -18.24
N LEU A 185 6.94 -3.19 -18.74
CA LEU A 185 6.53 -3.13 -20.15
C LEU A 185 5.98 -1.74 -20.51
N ILE A 186 5.14 -1.16 -19.67
CA ILE A 186 4.58 0.20 -19.86
C ILE A 186 5.72 1.22 -20.00
N ARG A 187 6.71 1.19 -19.10
CA ARG A 187 7.87 2.07 -19.15
C ARG A 187 8.68 1.89 -20.42
N LYS A 188 8.86 0.64 -20.87
CA LYS A 188 9.52 0.32 -22.14
C LYS A 188 8.77 0.93 -23.32
N ILE A 189 7.44 0.77 -23.39
CA ILE A 189 6.60 1.32 -24.45
C ILE A 189 6.69 2.85 -24.48
N ILE A 190 6.58 3.51 -23.33
CA ILE A 190 6.71 4.98 -23.21
C ILE A 190 8.05 5.44 -23.76
N LYS A 191 9.14 4.76 -23.41
CA LYS A 191 10.49 5.07 -23.88
C LYS A 191 10.63 4.87 -25.39
N ASP A 192 10.13 3.76 -25.91
CA ASP A 192 10.26 3.39 -27.34
C ASP A 192 9.42 4.34 -28.24
N LEU A 193 8.24 4.71 -27.79
CA LEU A 193 7.35 5.66 -28.49
C LEU A 193 7.76 7.11 -28.32
N LYS A 194 8.78 7.43 -27.52
CA LYS A 194 9.19 8.80 -27.17
C LYS A 194 8.00 9.66 -26.71
N THR A 195 7.03 9.04 -26.06
CA THR A 195 5.81 9.68 -25.61
C THR A 195 6.11 10.64 -24.46
N VAL A 196 5.61 11.86 -24.53
CA VAL A 196 5.74 12.84 -23.44
C VAL A 196 4.68 12.53 -22.38
N SER A 197 5.13 12.18 -21.17
CA SER A 197 4.28 11.68 -20.08
C SER A 197 3.13 12.63 -19.67
N TYR A 198 3.32 13.93 -19.78
CA TYR A 198 2.32 14.92 -19.38
C TYR A 198 1.21 15.16 -20.42
N THR A 199 1.34 14.68 -21.66
CA THR A 199 0.32 14.87 -22.70
C THR A 199 -0.46 13.59 -23.03
N HIS A 200 0.05 12.40 -22.66
CA HIS A 200 -0.52 11.13 -23.09
C HIS A 200 -0.78 10.14 -21.93
N LEU A 201 -0.30 10.44 -20.72
CA LEU A 201 -0.54 9.64 -19.52
C LEU A 201 -1.41 10.42 -18.54
N THR A 202 -2.65 10.64 -18.89
CA THR A 202 -3.67 10.92 -17.88
C THR A 202 -4.01 9.59 -17.21
N LEU A 203 -3.48 9.37 -16.02
CA LEU A 203 -4.03 8.34 -15.15
C LEU A 203 -5.50 8.71 -14.90
N PRO A 204 -6.47 7.85 -15.19
CA PRO A 204 -7.85 8.16 -14.89
C PRO A 204 -8.01 8.24 -13.37
N THR A 205 -7.98 9.46 -12.85
CA THR A 205 -8.56 9.76 -11.55
C THR A 205 -10.06 9.84 -11.77
N LYS A 206 -10.76 8.72 -11.73
CA LYS A 206 -12.19 8.78 -11.46
C LYS A 206 -12.35 8.89 -9.96
N GLU A 207 -12.62 10.09 -9.51
CA GLU A 207 -13.46 10.33 -8.34
C GLU A 207 -14.88 9.95 -8.75
N GLU A 208 -15.36 8.83 -8.26
CA GLU A 208 -16.78 8.55 -8.03
C GLU A 208 -16.89 7.59 -6.85
#